data_4771c3373838fc36557099ac6908a1ab
#
_entry.id   4771c3373838fc36557099ac6908a1ab
#
_cell.length_a   1.000
_cell.length_b   1.000
_cell.length_c   1.000
_cell.angle_alpha   90.00
_cell.angle_beta   90.00
_cell.angle_gamma   90.00
#
_symmetry.space_group_name_H-M   'P 1'
#
loop_
_entity.id
_entity.type
_entity.pdbx_description
1 polymer ?
#
loop_
_entity_poly.entity_id
_entity_poly.type
_entity_poly.pdbx_seq_one_letter_code
_entity_poly.pdbx_strand_id
1 'polypeptide(L)'
;MKFEIQAVRDVALSDVAEFLYRWHGNREDPPSSRAVPRNAKSIEQCLHWLLVENPVQDVTPHYGFCARDDSGVIRGLSLNFPNAFLAGDRRLVGLCSGSYYVEPQVRTAGFFLFKRYLEFAGYSFHFATTCNANSGKIWEKVDGAPMPNSETEYILPLRFDVMVPTFIGGRLLNGMAAGMGRALGRCGNFVSGLLQRRTSRLRVEPCRDWDRLAELSRRHRPRELITADRSVPFFEWRYGQNSPNHLADVCLFQDAHGNEGWFALGERMLGRDGQVRSAMVLDAVWPRSRMHPREILPAMIERASGWADAIFFSPRPGMDFRECSRLIVPRRFEAPRVWAKALEGTGFDLASLDVVSADGDSGWSNRFENKVAPISGPDFDEAVR
;
A
#
# COMPACT_ATOMS: atom_id res chain seq x y z
N MET A 1 26.57 -23.31 1.63
CA MET A 1 25.27 -23.99 1.37
C MET A 1 25.01 -23.86 -0.11
N LYS A 2 24.73 -24.98 -0.78
CA LYS A 2 24.27 -24.96 -2.18
C LYS A 2 22.80 -24.58 -2.22
N PHE A 3 22.35 -23.94 -3.30
CA PHE A 3 20.96 -23.62 -3.54
C PHE A 3 20.64 -23.69 -5.02
N GLU A 4 19.38 -23.95 -5.32
CA GLU A 4 18.82 -23.95 -6.68
C GLU A 4 17.77 -22.83 -6.78
N ILE A 5 17.73 -22.13 -7.91
CA ILE A 5 16.70 -21.13 -8.19
C ILE A 5 15.56 -21.80 -8.97
N GLN A 6 14.36 -21.75 -8.41
CA GLN A 6 13.14 -22.31 -9.00
C GLN A 6 12.09 -21.22 -9.19
N ALA A 7 11.21 -21.37 -10.19
CA ALA A 7 10.06 -20.51 -10.36
C ALA A 7 9.02 -20.80 -9.25
N VAL A 8 8.44 -19.75 -8.67
CA VAL A 8 7.44 -19.89 -7.59
C VAL A 8 6.21 -20.68 -8.06
N ARG A 9 5.83 -20.60 -9.33
CA ARG A 9 4.71 -21.38 -9.88
C ARG A 9 4.92 -22.90 -9.83
N ASP A 10 6.17 -23.35 -9.77
CA ASP A 10 6.55 -24.77 -9.74
C ASP A 10 6.70 -25.29 -8.32
N VAL A 11 6.36 -24.46 -7.32
CA VAL A 11 6.45 -24.74 -5.89
C VAL A 11 5.06 -24.58 -5.26
N ALA A 12 4.74 -25.38 -4.26
CA ALA A 12 3.48 -25.22 -3.53
C ALA A 12 3.42 -23.86 -2.84
N LEU A 13 2.32 -23.13 -3.00
CA LEU A 13 2.14 -21.83 -2.33
C LEU A 13 2.19 -21.95 -0.81
N SER A 14 1.84 -23.12 -0.24
CA SER A 14 2.01 -23.43 1.18
C SER A 14 3.47 -23.35 1.63
N ASP A 15 4.44 -23.82 0.83
CA ASP A 15 5.87 -23.75 1.16
C ASP A 15 6.35 -22.29 1.16
N VAL A 16 5.86 -21.50 0.20
CA VAL A 16 6.14 -20.06 0.11
C VAL A 16 5.54 -19.32 1.30
N ALA A 17 4.32 -19.66 1.68
CA ALA A 17 3.62 -19.09 2.83
C ALA A 17 4.34 -19.42 4.15
N GLU A 18 4.82 -20.65 4.30
CA GLU A 18 5.58 -21.09 5.46
C GLU A 18 6.93 -20.35 5.57
N PHE A 19 7.63 -20.14 4.44
CA PHE A 19 8.85 -19.31 4.43
C PHE A 19 8.55 -17.88 4.88
N LEU A 20 7.52 -17.23 4.35
CA LEU A 20 7.14 -15.87 4.72
C LEU A 20 6.71 -15.79 6.19
N TYR A 21 5.97 -16.78 6.67
CA TYR A 21 5.57 -16.86 8.08
C TYR A 21 6.77 -16.93 9.02
N ARG A 22 7.71 -17.82 8.73
CA ARG A 22 8.97 -17.94 9.49
C ARG A 22 9.81 -16.66 9.43
N TRP A 23 9.92 -16.06 8.23
CA TRP A 23 10.68 -14.83 8.04
C TRP A 23 10.15 -13.68 8.90
N HIS A 24 8.83 -13.52 8.97
CA HIS A 24 8.19 -12.46 9.75
C HIS A 24 8.19 -12.75 11.26
N GLY A 25 8.11 -14.02 11.66
CA GLY A 25 8.11 -14.45 13.06
C GLY A 25 9.49 -14.42 13.73
N ASN A 26 10.57 -14.60 12.97
CA ASN A 26 11.94 -14.71 13.50
C ASN A 26 12.72 -13.39 13.52
N ARG A 27 12.10 -12.26 13.24
CA ARG A 27 12.79 -10.97 13.29
C ARG A 27 12.92 -10.47 14.72
N GLU A 28 14.17 -10.31 15.19
CA GLU A 28 14.51 -9.60 16.42
C GLU A 28 14.21 -8.11 16.37
N ASP A 29 14.14 -7.55 15.16
CA ASP A 29 13.70 -6.17 14.95
C ASP A 29 12.23 -6.01 15.32
N PRO A 30 11.86 -4.95 16.06
CA PRO A 30 10.47 -4.66 16.34
C PRO A 30 9.72 -4.64 14.99
N PRO A 31 8.60 -5.34 14.87
CA PRO A 31 7.88 -5.43 13.63
C PRO A 31 7.62 -4.00 13.13
N SER A 32 8.29 -3.65 12.05
CA SER A 32 8.07 -2.38 11.41
C SER A 32 6.59 -2.33 11.06
N SER A 33 5.78 -1.65 11.86
CA SER A 33 4.45 -1.12 11.55
C SER A 33 3.50 -1.98 10.68
N ARG A 34 3.68 -3.30 10.55
CA ARG A 34 2.84 -4.18 9.73
C ARG A 34 2.24 -5.26 10.62
N ALA A 35 0.93 -5.43 10.54
CA ALA A 35 0.29 -6.61 11.13
C ALA A 35 0.89 -7.86 10.46
N VAL A 36 1.58 -8.67 11.24
CA VAL A 36 2.12 -9.95 10.75
C VAL A 36 0.94 -10.92 10.63
N PRO A 37 0.80 -11.62 9.51
CA PRO A 37 -0.20 -12.68 9.38
C PRO A 37 -0.02 -13.68 10.52
N ARG A 38 -1.13 -14.08 11.15
CA ARG A 38 -1.07 -14.94 12.34
C ARG A 38 -0.75 -16.40 12.03
N ASN A 39 -0.88 -16.83 10.78
CA ASN A 39 -0.58 -18.21 10.36
C ASN A 39 -0.23 -18.28 8.87
N ALA A 40 0.45 -19.36 8.49
CA ALA A 40 0.86 -19.60 7.11
C ALA A 40 -0.33 -19.73 6.14
N LYS A 41 -1.47 -20.27 6.60
CA LYS A 41 -2.67 -20.42 5.77
C LYS A 41 -3.24 -19.08 5.30
N SER A 42 -3.24 -18.07 6.18
CA SER A 42 -3.69 -16.72 5.79
C SER A 42 -2.73 -16.10 4.76
N ILE A 43 -1.42 -16.37 4.88
CA ILE A 43 -0.44 -15.93 3.88
C ILE A 43 -0.69 -16.64 2.56
N GLU A 44 -0.92 -17.94 2.56
CA GLU A 44 -1.21 -18.73 1.38
C GLU A 44 -2.44 -18.20 0.62
N GLN A 45 -3.52 -17.88 1.33
CA GLN A 45 -4.72 -17.27 0.74
C GLN A 45 -4.41 -15.94 0.04
N CYS A 46 -3.55 -15.14 0.64
CA CYS A 46 -3.15 -13.89 0.01
C CYS A 46 -2.19 -14.05 -1.15
N LEU A 47 -1.31 -15.03 -1.10
CA LEU A 47 -0.48 -15.38 -2.25
C LEU A 47 -1.35 -15.85 -3.41
N HIS A 48 -2.37 -16.66 -3.13
CA HIS A 48 -3.33 -17.07 -4.14
C HIS A 48 -4.03 -15.87 -4.76
N TRP A 49 -4.60 -14.98 -3.93
CA TRP A 49 -5.20 -13.74 -4.42
C TRP A 49 -4.23 -12.88 -5.24
N LEU A 50 -3.01 -12.64 -4.72
CA LEU A 50 -2.05 -11.74 -5.38
C LEU A 50 -1.52 -12.30 -6.70
N LEU A 51 -1.28 -13.61 -6.76
CA LEU A 51 -0.57 -14.27 -7.84
C LEU A 51 -1.52 -14.97 -8.82
N VAL A 52 -2.54 -15.67 -8.33
CA VAL A 52 -3.41 -16.51 -9.16
C VAL A 52 -4.66 -15.76 -9.62
N GLU A 53 -5.29 -14.98 -8.73
CA GLU A 53 -6.52 -14.23 -9.07
C GLU A 53 -6.23 -12.86 -9.69
N ASN A 54 -4.97 -12.49 -9.89
CA ASN A 54 -4.59 -11.21 -10.50
C ASN A 54 -5.14 -11.10 -11.93
N PRO A 55 -5.91 -10.06 -12.28
CA PRO A 55 -6.55 -9.94 -13.59
C PRO A 55 -5.58 -9.72 -14.76
N VAL A 56 -4.29 -9.46 -14.48
CA VAL A 56 -3.23 -9.26 -15.48
C VAL A 56 -2.36 -10.51 -15.64
N GLN A 57 -2.74 -11.61 -15.00
CA GLN A 57 -1.95 -12.84 -14.85
C GLN A 57 -1.61 -13.54 -16.18
N ASP A 58 -2.47 -13.42 -17.19
CA ASP A 58 -2.24 -14.01 -18.52
C ASP A 58 -0.96 -13.48 -19.21
N VAL A 59 -0.43 -12.35 -18.73
CA VAL A 59 0.79 -11.73 -19.26
C VAL A 59 2.05 -12.35 -18.64
N THR A 60 1.93 -12.97 -17.44
CA THR A 60 3.08 -13.52 -16.69
C THR A 60 2.85 -14.95 -16.22
N PRO A 61 3.50 -15.91 -16.81
CA PRO A 61 3.44 -17.29 -16.30
C PRO A 61 4.25 -17.49 -15.00
N HIS A 62 4.95 -16.49 -14.47
CA HIS A 62 5.86 -16.64 -13.34
C HIS A 62 5.47 -15.71 -12.18
N TYR A 63 5.25 -16.31 -11.01
CA TYR A 63 4.96 -15.59 -9.76
C TYR A 63 6.21 -15.09 -9.04
N GLY A 64 7.36 -15.13 -9.71
CA GLY A 64 8.67 -14.85 -9.16
C GLY A 64 9.52 -16.09 -9.00
N PHE A 65 10.55 -15.99 -8.15
CA PHE A 65 11.52 -17.05 -7.94
C PHE A 65 11.79 -17.28 -6.47
N CYS A 66 12.14 -18.51 -6.12
CA CYS A 66 12.66 -18.86 -4.81
C CYS A 66 14.03 -19.57 -4.93
N ALA A 67 14.83 -19.47 -3.89
CA ALA A 67 16.07 -20.22 -3.70
C ALA A 67 15.80 -21.35 -2.70
N ARG A 68 15.96 -22.61 -3.11
CA ARG A 68 15.81 -23.80 -2.26
C ARG A 68 17.18 -24.41 -1.96
N ASP A 69 17.39 -24.86 -0.76
CA ASP A 69 18.58 -25.61 -0.37
C ASP A 69 18.50 -27.09 -0.78
N ASP A 70 19.57 -27.85 -0.55
CA ASP A 70 19.65 -29.28 -0.89
C ASP A 70 18.61 -30.15 -0.16
N SER A 71 17.98 -29.63 0.92
CA SER A 71 16.87 -30.29 1.63
C SER A 71 15.50 -29.88 1.08
N GLY A 72 15.45 -29.03 0.07
CA GLY A 72 14.23 -28.53 -0.55
C GLY A 72 13.55 -27.38 0.20
N VAL A 73 14.19 -26.84 1.26
CA VAL A 73 13.63 -25.72 2.04
C VAL A 73 13.91 -24.40 1.34
N ILE A 74 12.88 -23.54 1.27
CA ILE A 74 13.04 -22.17 0.74
C ILE A 74 13.86 -21.33 1.71
N ARG A 75 14.94 -20.71 1.20
CA ARG A 75 15.89 -19.84 1.91
C ARG A 75 15.92 -18.42 1.36
N GLY A 76 15.34 -18.21 0.20
CA GLY A 76 15.21 -16.89 -0.43
C GLY A 76 13.99 -16.84 -1.32
N LEU A 77 13.41 -15.66 -1.46
CA LEU A 77 12.18 -15.42 -2.21
C LEU A 77 12.20 -14.04 -2.87
N SER A 78 11.70 -13.96 -4.10
CA SER A 78 11.30 -12.74 -4.78
C SER A 78 9.96 -13.00 -5.44
N LEU A 79 8.89 -12.42 -4.92
CA LEU A 79 7.58 -12.47 -5.56
C LEU A 79 7.49 -11.41 -6.65
N ASN A 80 6.85 -11.77 -7.77
CA ASN A 80 6.63 -10.86 -8.88
C ASN A 80 5.19 -10.99 -9.36
N PHE A 81 4.53 -9.86 -9.56
CA PHE A 81 3.17 -9.83 -10.08
C PHE A 81 2.97 -8.64 -11.02
N PRO A 82 2.21 -8.82 -12.11
CA PRO A 82 1.97 -7.78 -13.08
C PRO A 82 0.88 -6.82 -12.62
N ASN A 83 0.98 -5.56 -13.07
CA ASN A 83 -0.09 -4.59 -13.01
C ASN A 83 -0.25 -3.89 -14.36
N ALA A 84 -1.48 -3.64 -14.75
CA ALA A 84 -1.78 -2.85 -15.94
C ALA A 84 -1.71 -1.36 -15.62
N PHE A 85 -1.14 -0.61 -16.55
CA PHE A 85 -1.02 0.85 -16.50
C PHE A 85 -1.46 1.47 -17.81
N LEU A 86 -1.74 2.76 -17.78
CA LEU A 86 -2.13 3.56 -18.94
C LEU A 86 -1.23 4.79 -19.03
N ALA A 87 -0.59 5.00 -20.17
CA ALA A 87 0.15 6.19 -20.55
C ALA A 87 -0.57 6.84 -21.74
N GLY A 88 -1.28 7.96 -21.51
CA GLY A 88 -2.26 8.39 -22.49
C GLY A 88 -3.27 7.28 -22.80
N ASP A 89 -3.43 6.89 -24.05
CA ASP A 89 -4.31 5.78 -24.47
C ASP A 89 -3.55 4.45 -24.65
N ARG A 90 -2.24 4.44 -24.40
CA ARG A 90 -1.40 3.26 -24.52
C ARG A 90 -1.46 2.42 -23.23
N ARG A 91 -1.82 1.15 -23.36
CA ARG A 91 -1.74 0.18 -22.26
C ARG A 91 -0.30 -0.29 -22.10
N LEU A 92 0.17 -0.27 -20.86
CA LEU A 92 1.48 -0.75 -20.41
C LEU A 92 1.26 -1.85 -19.39
N VAL A 93 2.24 -2.72 -19.22
CA VAL A 93 2.28 -3.69 -18.13
C VAL A 93 3.56 -3.49 -17.35
N GLY A 94 3.43 -3.14 -16.07
CA GLY A 94 4.53 -3.08 -15.12
C GLY A 94 4.63 -4.38 -14.32
N LEU A 95 5.84 -4.89 -14.10
CA LEU A 95 6.09 -6.03 -13.23
C LEU A 95 6.52 -5.53 -11.84
N CYS A 96 5.69 -5.74 -10.83
CA CYS A 96 6.01 -5.39 -9.45
C CYS A 96 6.89 -6.45 -8.80
N SER A 97 7.96 -6.02 -8.13
CA SER A 97 8.73 -6.87 -7.21
C SER A 97 8.21 -6.67 -5.79
N GLY A 98 7.65 -7.71 -5.20
CA GLY A 98 7.20 -7.74 -3.81
C GLY A 98 7.90 -8.83 -3.01
N SER A 99 7.87 -8.71 -1.68
CA SER A 99 8.34 -9.76 -0.76
C SER A 99 9.72 -10.34 -1.10
N TYR A 100 10.70 -9.45 -1.32
CA TYR A 100 12.07 -9.82 -1.59
C TYR A 100 12.82 -10.09 -0.28
N TYR A 101 13.04 -11.35 0.03
CA TYR A 101 13.69 -11.80 1.27
C TYR A 101 14.71 -12.91 1.01
N VAL A 102 15.86 -12.84 1.67
CA VAL A 102 16.92 -13.83 1.53
C VAL A 102 17.58 -14.05 2.89
N GLU A 103 17.66 -15.30 3.34
CA GLU A 103 18.33 -15.66 4.58
C GLU A 103 19.84 -15.32 4.53
N PRO A 104 20.46 -14.88 5.64
CA PRO A 104 21.86 -14.46 5.66
C PRO A 104 22.84 -15.50 5.11
N GLN A 105 22.55 -16.79 5.31
CA GLN A 105 23.39 -17.90 4.90
C GLN A 105 23.48 -18.09 3.37
N VAL A 106 22.51 -17.55 2.63
CA VAL A 106 22.42 -17.65 1.18
C VAL A 106 22.33 -16.28 0.50
N ARG A 107 22.97 -15.27 1.04
CA ARG A 107 22.88 -13.86 0.53
C ARG A 107 23.14 -13.73 -0.95
N THR A 108 24.02 -14.57 -1.52
CA THR A 108 24.33 -14.57 -2.95
C THR A 108 23.11 -14.96 -3.80
N ALA A 109 22.17 -15.74 -3.26
CA ALA A 109 20.93 -16.07 -3.97
C ALA A 109 20.10 -14.82 -4.28
N GLY A 110 20.16 -13.78 -3.45
CA GLY A 110 19.45 -12.53 -3.69
C GLY A 110 19.82 -11.90 -5.03
N PHE A 111 21.11 -11.86 -5.35
CA PHE A 111 21.54 -11.35 -6.65
C PHE A 111 20.94 -12.14 -7.82
N PHE A 112 20.92 -13.45 -7.74
CA PHE A 112 20.36 -14.30 -8.80
C PHE A 112 18.85 -14.17 -8.90
N LEU A 113 18.13 -14.10 -7.76
CA LEU A 113 16.69 -13.87 -7.75
C LEU A 113 16.32 -12.53 -8.42
N PHE A 114 17.07 -11.48 -8.08
CA PHE A 114 16.85 -10.15 -8.65
C PHE A 114 17.22 -10.10 -10.14
N LYS A 115 18.32 -10.74 -10.53
CA LYS A 115 18.72 -10.86 -11.93
C LYS A 115 17.62 -11.55 -12.75
N ARG A 116 17.11 -12.69 -12.28
CA ARG A 116 15.99 -13.39 -12.94
C ARG A 116 14.74 -12.51 -13.08
N TYR A 117 14.42 -11.73 -12.07
CA TYR A 117 13.31 -10.77 -12.13
C TYR A 117 13.51 -9.74 -13.27
N LEU A 118 14.71 -9.20 -13.45
CA LEU A 118 14.99 -8.22 -14.48
C LEU A 118 15.07 -8.81 -15.90
N GLU A 119 15.31 -10.11 -16.02
CA GLU A 119 15.38 -10.83 -17.31
C GLU A 119 13.99 -11.11 -17.90
N PHE A 120 12.90 -10.84 -17.18
CA PHE A 120 11.57 -11.03 -17.74
C PHE A 120 11.29 -10.09 -18.90
N ALA A 121 11.04 -10.67 -20.06
CA ALA A 121 10.59 -9.97 -21.25
C ALA A 121 9.07 -9.79 -21.26
N GLY A 122 8.59 -8.88 -22.08
CA GLY A 122 7.14 -8.66 -22.29
C GLY A 122 6.51 -7.60 -21.37
N TYR A 123 7.29 -6.98 -20.47
CA TYR A 123 6.86 -5.86 -19.65
C TYR A 123 7.34 -4.53 -20.20
N SER A 124 6.65 -3.46 -19.81
CA SER A 124 7.07 -2.09 -20.17
C SER A 124 8.08 -1.53 -19.18
N PHE A 125 7.98 -1.92 -17.92
CA PHE A 125 8.90 -1.52 -16.84
C PHE A 125 8.82 -2.48 -15.66
N HIS A 126 9.88 -2.47 -14.87
CA HIS A 126 9.94 -3.12 -13.55
C HIS A 126 9.78 -2.09 -12.45
N PHE A 127 9.10 -2.44 -11.34
CA PHE A 127 8.96 -1.52 -10.20
C PHE A 127 8.83 -2.25 -8.87
N ALA A 128 9.04 -1.51 -7.77
CA ALA A 128 8.81 -1.99 -6.41
C ALA A 128 8.25 -0.83 -5.56
N THR A 129 7.41 -1.13 -4.57
CA THR A 129 6.70 -0.12 -3.76
C THR A 129 7.09 -0.11 -2.29
N THR A 130 7.92 -1.05 -1.85
CA THR A 130 8.26 -1.25 -0.43
C THR A 130 9.77 -1.41 -0.19
N CYS A 131 10.59 -0.78 -1.02
CA CYS A 131 12.05 -0.80 -0.88
C CYS A 131 12.50 -0.21 0.47
N ASN A 132 13.64 -0.71 0.93
CA ASN A 132 14.40 -0.16 2.04
C ASN A 132 15.81 0.24 1.56
N ALA A 133 16.66 0.75 2.45
CA ALA A 133 18.01 1.18 2.10
C ALA A 133 18.87 0.08 1.45
N ASN A 134 18.65 -1.20 1.77
CA ASN A 134 19.40 -2.30 1.18
C ASN A 134 18.90 -2.63 -0.22
N SER A 135 17.59 -2.78 -0.41
CA SER A 135 17.01 -3.07 -1.73
C SER A 135 17.15 -1.89 -2.69
N GLY A 136 17.07 -0.63 -2.22
CA GLY A 136 17.35 0.56 -3.02
C GLY A 136 18.73 0.52 -3.68
N LYS A 137 19.77 0.13 -2.92
CA LYS A 137 21.13 -0.04 -3.49
C LYS A 137 21.22 -1.09 -4.59
N ILE A 138 20.34 -2.10 -4.58
CA ILE A 138 20.29 -3.10 -5.65
C ILE A 138 19.68 -2.46 -6.90
N TRP A 139 18.62 -1.67 -6.75
CA TRP A 139 18.00 -0.94 -7.84
C TRP A 139 18.97 0.06 -8.50
N GLU A 140 19.74 0.80 -7.71
CA GLU A 140 20.79 1.72 -8.22
C GLU A 140 21.82 1.00 -9.11
N LYS A 141 22.25 -0.21 -8.71
CA LYS A 141 23.25 -1.00 -9.47
C LYS A 141 22.75 -1.52 -10.82
N VAL A 142 21.46 -1.47 -11.05
CA VAL A 142 20.83 -1.92 -12.29
C VAL A 142 20.17 -0.77 -13.05
N ASP A 143 20.60 0.46 -12.78
CA ASP A 143 20.08 1.70 -13.40
C ASP A 143 18.58 1.91 -13.17
N GLY A 144 18.05 1.44 -12.04
CA GLY A 144 16.73 1.79 -11.56
C GLY A 144 16.73 3.20 -10.99
N ALA A 145 15.61 3.91 -11.15
CA ALA A 145 15.41 5.25 -10.62
C ALA A 145 14.41 5.25 -9.45
N PRO A 146 14.68 5.99 -8.37
CA PRO A 146 13.71 6.21 -7.32
C PRO A 146 12.58 7.12 -7.81
N MET A 147 11.35 6.83 -7.41
CA MET A 147 10.23 7.72 -7.68
C MET A 147 10.34 8.98 -6.81
N PRO A 148 10.06 10.16 -7.37
CA PRO A 148 10.16 11.42 -6.64
C PRO A 148 9.33 11.41 -5.35
N ASN A 149 9.95 11.88 -4.25
CA ASN A 149 9.34 11.96 -2.90
C ASN A 149 8.91 10.64 -2.28
N SER A 150 9.25 9.48 -2.85
CA SER A 150 8.83 8.17 -2.32
C SER A 150 9.50 7.80 -0.98
N GLU A 151 10.47 8.58 -0.52
CA GLU A 151 11.03 8.52 0.83
C GLU A 151 10.14 9.20 1.88
N THR A 152 9.04 9.83 1.47
CA THR A 152 8.14 10.55 2.37
C THR A 152 6.77 9.89 2.42
N GLU A 153 6.20 9.78 3.60
CA GLU A 153 4.80 9.45 3.86
C GLU A 153 4.17 10.60 4.66
N TYR A 154 2.97 10.98 4.35
CA TYR A 154 2.28 12.06 5.06
C TYR A 154 1.30 11.49 6.07
N ILE A 155 1.29 12.04 7.28
CA ILE A 155 0.46 11.59 8.40
C ILE A 155 -0.42 12.74 8.85
N LEU A 156 -1.73 12.53 8.89
CA LEU A 156 -2.69 13.41 9.54
C LEU A 156 -3.14 12.76 10.84
N PRO A 157 -2.68 13.20 12.02
CA PRO A 157 -3.19 12.73 13.29
C PRO A 157 -4.67 13.10 13.46
N LEU A 158 -5.51 12.12 13.80
CA LEU A 158 -6.89 12.31 14.20
C LEU A 158 -7.01 12.29 15.74
N ARG A 159 -6.18 11.44 16.39
CA ARG A 159 -6.11 11.29 17.84
C ARG A 159 -4.69 11.51 18.35
N PHE A 160 -4.39 12.72 18.77
CA PHE A 160 -3.07 13.11 19.29
C PHE A 160 -2.73 12.40 20.60
N ASP A 161 -3.72 12.07 21.43
CA ASP A 161 -3.53 11.34 22.69
C ASP A 161 -3.00 9.91 22.50
N VAL A 162 -3.25 9.32 21.33
CA VAL A 162 -2.72 8.02 20.92
C VAL A 162 -1.40 8.16 20.16
N MET A 163 -1.33 9.12 19.22
CA MET A 163 -0.19 9.29 18.34
C MET A 163 1.06 9.80 19.05
N VAL A 164 0.93 10.82 19.92
CA VAL A 164 2.08 11.43 20.60
C VAL A 164 2.86 10.43 21.48
N PRO A 165 2.23 9.64 22.37
CA PRO A 165 2.95 8.64 23.16
C PRO A 165 3.65 7.59 22.31
N THR A 166 3.03 7.15 21.22
CA THR A 166 3.55 6.07 20.37
C THR A 166 4.79 6.50 19.58
N PHE A 167 4.81 7.73 19.07
CA PHE A 167 5.91 8.22 18.23
C PHE A 167 7.01 8.95 19.00
N ILE A 168 6.68 9.61 20.13
CA ILE A 168 7.66 10.35 20.94
C ILE A 168 8.22 9.48 22.06
N GLY A 169 7.38 8.65 22.68
CA GLY A 169 7.75 7.85 23.87
C GLY A 169 8.81 6.78 23.63
N GLY A 170 9.03 6.36 22.38
CA GLY A 170 10.02 5.34 22.02
C GLY A 170 11.49 5.78 22.10
N ARG A 171 11.77 7.09 22.24
CA ARG A 171 13.14 7.63 22.19
C ARG A 171 13.63 8.32 23.46
N LEU A 172 12.78 8.74 24.36
CA LEU A 172 13.25 9.68 25.38
C LEU A 172 12.78 9.49 26.83
N LEU A 173 11.68 8.78 27.18
CA LEU A 173 11.20 8.95 28.56
C LEU A 173 10.44 7.73 29.14
N ASN A 174 10.95 7.22 30.26
CA ASN A 174 10.28 6.31 31.19
C ASN A 174 9.02 6.91 31.81
N GLY A 175 7.94 6.15 31.92
CA GLY A 175 6.73 6.34 32.74
C GLY A 175 6.08 7.73 32.87
N MET A 176 6.80 8.74 33.37
CA MET A 176 6.25 10.10 33.57
C MET A 176 5.92 10.84 32.27
N ALA A 177 6.66 10.59 31.20
CA ALA A 177 6.42 11.21 29.92
C ALA A 177 5.21 10.62 29.16
N ALA A 178 4.84 9.38 29.44
CA ALA A 178 3.61 8.81 28.90
C ALA A 178 2.37 9.53 29.47
N GLY A 179 2.44 9.98 30.72
CA GLY A 179 1.39 10.80 31.34
C GLY A 179 1.30 12.22 30.74
N MET A 180 2.44 12.89 30.61
CA MET A 180 2.54 14.20 29.98
C MET A 180 2.18 14.14 28.48
N GLY A 181 2.63 13.12 27.77
CA GLY A 181 2.27 12.90 26.36
C GLY A 181 0.77 12.75 26.17
N ARG A 182 0.06 12.06 27.06
CA ARG A 182 -1.42 11.95 27.03
C ARG A 182 -2.11 13.27 27.36
N ALA A 183 -1.61 14.05 28.32
CA ALA A 183 -2.18 15.36 28.63
C ALA A 183 -2.01 16.35 27.48
N LEU A 184 -0.80 16.44 26.91
CA LEU A 184 -0.54 17.24 25.71
C LEU A 184 -1.35 16.74 24.50
N GLY A 185 -1.51 15.43 24.37
CA GLY A 185 -2.34 14.82 23.33
C GLY A 185 -3.82 15.22 23.45
N ARG A 186 -4.37 15.28 24.65
CA ARG A 186 -5.78 15.76 24.85
C ARG A 186 -5.95 17.23 24.48
N CYS A 187 -4.99 18.09 24.80
CA CYS A 187 -4.99 19.47 24.32
C CYS A 187 -4.86 19.52 22.78
N GLY A 188 -4.01 18.66 22.21
CA GLY A 188 -3.89 18.49 20.75
C GLY A 188 -5.18 18.05 20.10
N ASN A 189 -5.93 17.10 20.70
CA ASN A 189 -7.23 16.67 20.20
C ASN A 189 -8.26 17.81 20.21
N PHE A 190 -8.27 18.65 21.23
CA PHE A 190 -9.16 19.83 21.30
C PHE A 190 -8.84 20.81 20.17
N VAL A 191 -7.56 21.16 19.99
CA VAL A 191 -7.11 22.06 18.92
C VAL A 191 -7.39 21.44 17.54
N SER A 192 -7.08 20.16 17.37
CA SER A 192 -7.36 19.40 16.15
C SER A 192 -8.86 19.38 15.84
N GLY A 193 -9.72 19.14 16.85
CA GLY A 193 -11.17 19.18 16.70
C GLY A 193 -11.69 20.54 16.25
N LEU A 194 -11.09 21.64 16.72
CA LEU A 194 -11.42 22.98 16.25
C LEU A 194 -10.97 23.23 14.80
N LEU A 195 -9.80 22.75 14.43
CA LEU A 195 -9.26 22.91 13.07
C LEU A 195 -9.89 21.96 12.05
N GLN A 196 -10.33 20.79 12.49
CA GLN A 196 -11.00 19.78 11.66
C GLN A 196 -12.52 19.98 11.54
N ARG A 197 -13.14 20.87 12.29
CA ARG A 197 -14.59 21.18 12.26
C ARG A 197 -15.13 21.71 10.93
N ARG A 198 -14.36 21.65 9.88
CA ARG A 198 -14.88 21.80 8.51
C ARG A 198 -15.64 20.52 8.18
N THR A 199 -16.94 20.53 8.40
CA THR A 199 -17.84 19.50 7.83
C THR A 199 -17.60 19.40 6.35
N SER A 200 -17.49 18.18 5.86
CA SER A 200 -17.40 17.93 4.41
C SER A 200 -18.60 18.59 3.73
N ARG A 201 -18.33 19.32 2.64
CA ARG A 201 -19.39 19.83 1.76
C ARG A 201 -19.72 18.80 0.67
N LEU A 202 -19.04 17.67 0.68
CA LEU A 202 -19.24 16.59 -0.26
C LEU A 202 -20.31 15.65 0.29
N ARG A 203 -21.20 15.20 -0.56
CA ARG A 203 -22.02 14.02 -0.30
C ARG A 203 -21.08 12.81 -0.49
N VAL A 204 -20.99 11.95 0.52
CA VAL A 204 -20.11 10.77 0.52
C VAL A 204 -20.94 9.55 0.84
N GLU A 205 -20.82 8.51 0.02
CA GLU A 205 -21.52 7.25 0.22
C GLU A 205 -20.59 6.05 -0.07
N PRO A 206 -20.73 4.94 0.66
CA PRO A 206 -20.03 3.69 0.32
C PRO A 206 -20.45 3.26 -1.10
N CYS A 207 -19.48 2.79 -1.88
CA CYS A 207 -19.73 2.39 -3.25
C CYS A 207 -19.04 1.06 -3.58
N ARG A 208 -19.81 0.15 -4.16
CA ARG A 208 -19.34 -1.15 -4.71
C ARG A 208 -19.78 -1.32 -6.18
N ASP A 209 -20.26 -0.26 -6.79
CA ASP A 209 -20.51 -0.19 -8.23
C ASP A 209 -19.17 -0.01 -8.96
N TRP A 210 -18.55 -1.13 -9.30
CA TRP A 210 -17.23 -1.15 -9.93
C TRP A 210 -17.24 -0.53 -11.33
N ASP A 211 -18.33 -0.65 -12.08
CA ASP A 211 -18.49 -0.02 -13.38
C ASP A 211 -18.45 1.51 -13.25
N ARG A 212 -19.17 2.06 -12.26
CA ARG A 212 -19.17 3.49 -11.97
C ARG A 212 -17.79 4.00 -11.58
N LEU A 213 -17.09 3.28 -10.69
CA LEU A 213 -15.75 3.67 -10.24
C LEU A 213 -14.72 3.58 -11.38
N ALA A 214 -14.82 2.56 -12.23
CA ALA A 214 -13.96 2.42 -13.41
C ALA A 214 -14.19 3.55 -14.41
N GLU A 215 -15.46 3.93 -14.66
CA GLU A 215 -15.78 5.07 -15.52
C GLU A 215 -15.21 6.38 -14.99
N LEU A 216 -15.39 6.68 -13.69
CA LEU A 216 -14.82 7.88 -13.06
C LEU A 216 -13.30 7.89 -13.14
N SER A 217 -12.67 6.73 -12.90
CA SER A 217 -11.22 6.60 -13.02
C SER A 217 -10.72 6.91 -14.42
N ARG A 218 -11.37 6.36 -15.44
CA ARG A 218 -11.05 6.62 -16.84
C ARG A 218 -11.28 8.10 -17.23
N ARG A 219 -12.37 8.71 -16.71
CA ARG A 219 -12.75 10.11 -16.99
C ARG A 219 -11.77 11.11 -16.37
N HIS A 220 -11.31 10.85 -15.15
CA HIS A 220 -10.50 11.79 -14.36
C HIS A 220 -9.02 11.46 -14.32
N ARG A 221 -8.60 10.43 -15.05
CA ARG A 221 -7.19 10.06 -15.16
C ARG A 221 -6.38 11.21 -15.78
N PRO A 222 -5.28 11.65 -15.14
CA PRO A 222 -4.36 12.60 -15.73
C PRO A 222 -3.63 11.91 -16.89
N ARG A 223 -3.79 12.46 -18.11
CA ARG A 223 -3.25 11.84 -19.34
C ARG A 223 -1.74 12.02 -19.48
N GLU A 224 -1.19 13.01 -18.79
CA GLU A 224 0.24 13.29 -18.69
C GLU A 224 1.00 12.34 -17.76
N LEU A 225 0.29 11.58 -16.95
CA LEU A 225 0.87 10.60 -16.02
C LEU A 225 0.66 9.16 -16.52
N ILE A 226 1.57 8.29 -16.09
CA ILE A 226 1.40 6.84 -16.20
C ILE A 226 0.72 6.38 -14.91
N THR A 227 -0.54 6.00 -15.01
CA THR A 227 -1.36 5.58 -13.87
C THR A 227 -1.80 4.14 -14.01
N ALA A 228 -2.00 3.43 -12.92
CA ALA A 228 -2.55 2.09 -13.01
C ALA A 228 -3.96 2.08 -13.60
N ASP A 229 -4.26 1.03 -14.38
CA ASP A 229 -5.56 0.82 -15.01
C ASP A 229 -6.59 0.40 -13.96
N ARG A 230 -7.49 1.33 -13.64
CA ARG A 230 -8.60 1.16 -12.68
C ARG A 230 -9.85 0.62 -13.41
N SER A 231 -9.70 -0.53 -14.07
CA SER A 231 -10.79 -1.23 -14.73
C SER A 231 -11.67 -2.02 -13.74
N VAL A 232 -12.83 -2.49 -14.18
CA VAL A 232 -13.73 -3.32 -13.36
C VAL A 232 -13.00 -4.53 -12.80
N PRO A 233 -12.25 -5.34 -13.60
CA PRO A 233 -11.48 -6.46 -13.05
C PRO A 233 -10.45 -6.06 -11.98
N PHE A 234 -9.85 -4.86 -12.08
CA PHE A 234 -8.97 -4.36 -11.04
C PHE A 234 -9.75 -4.13 -9.74
N PHE A 235 -10.92 -3.50 -9.78
CA PHE A 235 -11.72 -3.23 -8.58
C PHE A 235 -12.22 -4.52 -7.93
N GLU A 236 -12.71 -5.46 -8.71
CA GLU A 236 -13.14 -6.79 -8.23
C GLU A 236 -12.00 -7.54 -7.53
N TRP A 237 -10.82 -7.56 -8.17
CA TRP A 237 -9.64 -8.18 -7.61
C TRP A 237 -9.16 -7.45 -6.35
N ARG A 238 -9.07 -6.10 -6.40
CA ARG A 238 -8.43 -5.33 -5.31
C ARG A 238 -9.33 -5.12 -4.11
N TYR A 239 -10.65 -5.00 -4.30
CA TYR A 239 -11.62 -4.64 -3.26
C TYR A 239 -12.82 -5.58 -3.19
N GLY A 240 -12.90 -6.60 -4.04
CA GLY A 240 -13.96 -7.62 -4.00
C GLY A 240 -13.85 -8.54 -2.79
N GLN A 241 -14.80 -9.45 -2.62
CA GLN A 241 -14.94 -10.30 -1.43
C GLN A 241 -13.72 -11.20 -1.16
N ASN A 242 -13.03 -11.66 -2.20
CA ASN A 242 -11.85 -12.52 -2.07
C ASN A 242 -10.57 -11.73 -1.74
N SER A 243 -10.62 -10.41 -1.84
CA SER A 243 -9.47 -9.55 -1.59
C SER A 243 -9.17 -9.41 -0.09
N PRO A 244 -7.90 -9.36 0.33
CA PRO A 244 -7.53 -8.93 1.67
C PRO A 244 -7.96 -7.48 1.97
N ASN A 245 -8.31 -6.70 0.95
CA ASN A 245 -8.84 -5.34 1.09
C ASN A 245 -10.38 -5.28 0.97
N HIS A 246 -11.10 -6.40 1.05
CA HIS A 246 -12.58 -6.42 0.94
C HIS A 246 -13.27 -5.54 1.98
N LEU A 247 -12.64 -5.29 3.13
CA LEU A 247 -13.11 -4.39 4.17
C LEU A 247 -12.63 -2.92 3.99
N ALA A 248 -11.94 -2.60 2.90
CA ALA A 248 -11.61 -1.22 2.61
C ALA A 248 -12.89 -0.38 2.44
N ASP A 249 -12.90 0.81 3.04
CA ASP A 249 -13.98 1.77 2.88
C ASP A 249 -13.84 2.48 1.54
N VAL A 250 -14.48 1.94 0.50
CA VAL A 250 -14.50 2.51 -0.84
C VAL A 250 -15.71 3.44 -0.94
N CYS A 251 -15.46 4.72 -1.16
CA CYS A 251 -16.48 5.75 -1.17
C CYS A 251 -16.54 6.52 -2.47
N LEU A 252 -17.73 6.70 -2.99
CA LEU A 252 -18.07 7.71 -3.99
C LEU A 252 -18.30 9.03 -3.27
N PHE A 253 -17.89 10.15 -3.87
CA PHE A 253 -18.24 11.48 -3.37
C PHE A 253 -18.65 12.41 -4.51
N GLN A 254 -19.48 13.41 -4.17
CA GLN A 254 -19.99 14.41 -5.09
C GLN A 254 -20.04 15.78 -4.41
N ASP A 255 -19.64 16.84 -5.13
CA ASP A 255 -19.82 18.22 -4.67
C ASP A 255 -21.19 18.81 -5.10
N ALA A 256 -21.48 20.03 -4.65
CA ALA A 256 -22.72 20.74 -5.00
C ALA A 256 -22.84 21.09 -6.50
N HIS A 257 -21.75 21.00 -7.25
CA HIS A 257 -21.70 21.27 -8.69
C HIS A 257 -21.82 20.01 -9.54
N GLY A 258 -21.98 18.84 -8.88
CA GLY A 258 -22.06 17.55 -9.58
C GLY A 258 -20.70 16.97 -9.98
N ASN A 259 -19.59 17.53 -9.50
CA ASN A 259 -18.28 16.91 -9.71
C ASN A 259 -18.17 15.70 -8.80
N GLU A 260 -17.82 14.56 -9.40
CA GLU A 260 -17.74 13.27 -8.71
C GLU A 260 -16.30 12.76 -8.69
N GLY A 261 -16.00 11.95 -7.66
CA GLY A 261 -14.77 11.20 -7.55
C GLY A 261 -14.95 10.07 -6.53
N TRP A 262 -13.89 9.35 -6.26
CA TRP A 262 -13.91 8.28 -5.28
C TRP A 262 -12.58 8.20 -4.52
N PHE A 263 -12.60 7.58 -3.34
CA PHE A 263 -11.41 7.19 -2.59
C PHE A 263 -11.61 5.84 -1.90
N ALA A 264 -10.51 5.18 -1.57
CA ALA A 264 -10.48 3.95 -0.80
C ALA A 264 -9.58 4.10 0.43
N LEU A 265 -10.13 3.81 1.61
CA LEU A 265 -9.40 3.79 2.87
C LEU A 265 -9.23 2.35 3.35
N GLY A 266 -7.99 1.93 3.53
CA GLY A 266 -7.65 0.63 4.14
C GLY A 266 -7.21 0.82 5.58
N GLU A 267 -7.44 -0.19 6.42
CA GLU A 267 -6.94 -0.20 7.79
C GLU A 267 -5.48 -0.67 7.84
N ARG A 268 -4.69 -0.01 8.67
CA ARG A 268 -3.31 -0.39 8.98
C ARG A 268 -3.04 -0.21 10.46
N MET A 269 -2.53 -1.26 11.10
CA MET A 269 -2.10 -1.19 12.50
C MET A 269 -0.63 -0.76 12.57
N LEU A 270 -0.31 0.19 13.44
CA LEU A 270 1.00 0.75 13.64
C LEU A 270 1.41 0.68 15.12
N GLY A 271 2.72 0.84 15.37
CA GLY A 271 3.29 0.75 16.71
C GLY A 271 3.70 -0.69 17.05
N ARG A 272 4.48 -0.82 18.15
CA ARG A 272 5.11 -2.07 18.56
C ARG A 272 4.09 -3.20 18.78
N ASP A 273 2.92 -2.86 19.30
CA ASP A 273 1.84 -3.80 19.65
C ASP A 273 0.56 -3.52 18.86
N GLY A 274 0.66 -2.86 17.70
CA GLY A 274 -0.52 -2.48 16.92
C GLY A 274 -1.43 -1.47 17.65
N GLN A 275 -0.84 -0.58 18.45
CA GLN A 275 -1.58 0.35 19.31
C GLN A 275 -2.25 1.49 18.56
N VAL A 276 -1.79 1.79 17.34
CA VAL A 276 -2.33 2.87 16.49
C VAL A 276 -3.08 2.25 15.34
N ARG A 277 -4.37 2.46 15.30
CA ARG A 277 -5.22 2.09 14.18
C ARG A 277 -5.25 3.24 13.17
N SER A 278 -4.80 3.02 11.96
CA SER A 278 -4.68 4.07 10.97
C SER A 278 -5.47 3.77 9.70
N ALA A 279 -6.04 4.80 9.11
CA ALA A 279 -6.57 4.77 7.77
C ALA A 279 -5.45 5.05 6.77
N MET A 280 -5.17 4.13 5.86
CA MET A 280 -4.29 4.36 4.73
C MET A 280 -5.13 4.73 3.52
N VAL A 281 -4.85 5.84 2.88
CA VAL A 281 -5.41 6.13 1.57
C VAL A 281 -4.78 5.18 0.57
N LEU A 282 -5.54 4.14 0.20
CA LEU A 282 -5.09 3.13 -0.76
C LEU A 282 -5.07 3.71 -2.17
N ASP A 283 -6.12 4.45 -2.50
CA ASP A 283 -6.28 5.10 -3.79
C ASP A 283 -7.30 6.25 -3.71
N ALA A 284 -7.24 7.18 -4.66
CA ALA A 284 -8.22 8.25 -4.81
C ALA A 284 -8.16 8.85 -6.22
N VAL A 285 -9.34 9.13 -6.78
CA VAL A 285 -9.50 9.71 -8.11
C VAL A 285 -10.58 10.79 -8.08
N TRP A 286 -10.28 11.95 -8.66
CA TRP A 286 -11.20 13.08 -8.78
C TRP A 286 -10.80 14.02 -9.93
N PRO A 287 -11.71 14.91 -10.38
CA PRO A 287 -11.40 15.90 -11.42
C PRO A 287 -10.43 16.97 -10.88
N ARG A 288 -9.11 16.73 -10.97
CA ARG A 288 -8.04 17.60 -10.42
C ARG A 288 -8.10 19.06 -10.89
N SER A 289 -8.69 19.32 -12.06
CA SER A 289 -8.89 20.68 -12.58
C SER A 289 -10.05 21.44 -11.95
N ARG A 290 -10.96 20.74 -11.23
CA ARG A 290 -12.19 21.31 -10.67
C ARG A 290 -12.28 21.21 -9.16
N MET A 291 -11.56 20.26 -8.56
CA MET A 291 -11.58 19.98 -7.13
C MET A 291 -10.17 19.89 -6.58
N HIS A 292 -9.93 20.65 -5.51
CA HIS A 292 -8.63 20.61 -4.80
C HIS A 292 -8.66 19.52 -3.70
N PRO A 293 -7.53 18.85 -3.40
CA PRO A 293 -7.45 17.87 -2.29
C PRO A 293 -7.96 18.38 -0.94
N ARG A 294 -7.90 19.71 -0.68
CA ARG A 294 -8.48 20.36 0.52
C ARG A 294 -9.98 20.17 0.68
N GLU A 295 -10.69 19.94 -0.42
CA GLU A 295 -12.13 19.74 -0.41
C GLU A 295 -12.48 18.29 -0.11
N ILE A 296 -11.61 17.35 -0.49
CA ILE A 296 -11.80 15.91 -0.31
C ILE A 296 -11.34 15.46 1.08
N LEU A 297 -10.28 16.07 1.61
CA LEU A 297 -9.72 15.69 2.90
C LEU A 297 -10.73 15.68 4.06
N PRO A 298 -11.66 16.66 4.22
CA PRO A 298 -12.70 16.60 5.25
C PRO A 298 -13.58 15.35 5.14
N ALA A 299 -13.90 14.89 3.93
CA ALA A 299 -14.67 13.67 3.71
C ALA A 299 -13.91 12.42 4.17
N MET A 300 -12.62 12.33 3.85
CA MET A 300 -11.76 11.24 4.34
C MET A 300 -11.64 11.26 5.85
N ILE A 301 -11.53 12.45 6.48
CA ILE A 301 -11.49 12.62 7.94
C ILE A 301 -12.80 12.11 8.55
N GLU A 302 -13.95 12.52 8.03
CA GLU A 302 -15.26 12.11 8.51
C GLU A 302 -15.42 10.60 8.49
N ARG A 303 -15.04 9.95 7.38
CA ARG A 303 -15.07 8.48 7.24
C ARG A 303 -14.11 7.76 8.18
N ALA A 304 -12.91 8.30 8.39
CA ALA A 304 -11.87 7.68 9.21
C ALA A 304 -12.05 7.93 10.74
N SER A 305 -12.63 9.06 11.15
CA SER A 305 -12.66 9.51 12.55
C SER A 305 -13.37 8.55 13.50
N GLY A 306 -14.32 7.74 13.01
CA GLY A 306 -15.04 6.76 13.83
C GLY A 306 -14.18 5.54 14.23
N TRP A 307 -13.04 5.28 13.55
CA TRP A 307 -12.28 4.05 13.73
C TRP A 307 -10.75 4.21 13.67
N ALA A 308 -10.23 5.30 13.10
CA ALA A 308 -8.80 5.50 12.95
C ALA A 308 -8.25 6.58 13.88
N ASP A 309 -6.99 6.42 14.29
CA ASP A 309 -6.23 7.39 15.08
C ASP A 309 -5.44 8.36 14.19
N ALA A 310 -5.21 8.01 12.93
CA ALA A 310 -4.53 8.82 11.93
C ALA A 310 -4.89 8.42 10.50
N ILE A 311 -4.68 9.34 9.55
CA ILE A 311 -4.74 9.03 8.11
C ILE A 311 -3.33 9.11 7.52
N PHE A 312 -2.97 8.14 6.69
CA PHE A 312 -1.70 8.06 5.98
C PHE A 312 -1.89 8.24 4.48
N PHE A 313 -1.03 9.07 3.89
CA PHE A 313 -1.04 9.37 2.46
C PHE A 313 0.31 9.03 1.86
N SER A 314 0.32 8.33 0.74
CA SER A 314 1.50 8.20 -0.11
C SER A 314 1.68 9.47 -0.93
N PRO A 315 2.92 9.91 -1.21
CA PRO A 315 3.17 11.00 -2.13
C PRO A 315 2.67 10.65 -3.53
N ARG A 316 2.21 11.66 -4.26
CA ARG A 316 1.76 11.52 -5.65
C ARG A 316 2.33 12.65 -6.51
N PRO A 317 2.64 12.40 -7.78
CA PRO A 317 3.10 13.46 -8.69
C PRO A 317 2.14 14.65 -8.71
N GLY A 318 2.69 15.85 -8.56
CA GLY A 318 1.91 17.09 -8.58
C GLY A 318 1.01 17.34 -7.37
N MET A 319 1.16 16.57 -6.28
CA MET A 319 0.38 16.72 -5.05
C MET A 319 1.26 16.91 -3.82
N ASP A 320 1.09 18.02 -3.11
CA ASP A 320 1.62 18.20 -1.77
C ASP A 320 0.47 18.23 -0.74
N PHE A 321 0.29 17.14 -0.01
CA PHE A 321 -0.75 17.05 1.01
C PHE A 321 -0.57 18.05 2.17
N ARG A 322 0.63 18.59 2.40
CA ARG A 322 0.86 19.63 3.41
C ARG A 322 0.06 20.90 3.12
N GLU A 323 -0.21 21.18 1.85
CA GLU A 323 -1.06 22.29 1.45
C GLU A 323 -2.54 22.10 1.87
N CYS A 324 -2.96 20.86 2.13
CA CYS A 324 -4.33 20.55 2.51
C CYS A 324 -4.62 20.85 3.97
N SER A 325 -3.65 20.65 4.86
CA SER A 325 -3.80 20.93 6.30
C SER A 325 -2.44 21.13 6.97
N ARG A 326 -2.35 22.13 7.85
CA ARG A 326 -1.17 22.37 8.69
C ARG A 326 -0.92 21.27 9.73
N LEU A 327 -1.87 20.37 9.93
CA LEU A 327 -1.75 19.22 10.83
C LEU A 327 -1.09 18.02 10.15
N ILE A 328 -0.91 18.06 8.84
CA ILE A 328 -0.23 16.98 8.10
C ILE A 328 1.27 17.06 8.35
N VAL A 329 1.82 15.98 8.89
CA VAL A 329 3.25 15.87 9.22
C VAL A 329 3.93 14.91 8.24
N PRO A 330 5.04 15.31 7.61
CA PRO A 330 5.82 14.39 6.77
C PRO A 330 6.62 13.43 7.67
N ARG A 331 6.52 12.14 7.37
CA ARG A 331 7.40 11.09 7.90
C ARG A 331 8.39 10.71 6.82
N ARG A 332 9.66 10.85 7.11
CA ARG A 332 10.73 10.45 6.18
C ARG A 332 11.26 9.06 6.50
N PHE A 333 11.44 8.27 5.48
CA PHE A 333 12.17 7.01 5.51
C PHE A 333 13.65 7.26 5.19
N GLU A 334 14.51 6.33 5.58
CA GLU A 334 15.97 6.42 5.32
C GLU A 334 16.31 6.34 3.82
N ALA A 335 15.43 5.77 3.00
CA ALA A 335 15.62 5.60 1.57
C ALA A 335 14.27 5.70 0.82
N PRO A 336 14.30 6.00 -0.48
CA PRO A 336 13.13 5.93 -1.34
C PRO A 336 12.48 4.54 -1.29
N ARG A 337 11.16 4.50 -1.23
CA ARG A 337 10.39 3.26 -1.11
C ARG A 337 9.92 2.72 -2.46
N VAL A 338 9.72 3.60 -3.42
CA VAL A 338 9.27 3.23 -4.76
C VAL A 338 10.42 3.41 -5.73
N TRP A 339 10.73 2.34 -6.44
CA TRP A 339 11.76 2.29 -7.48
C TRP A 339 11.17 1.74 -8.76
N ALA A 340 11.67 2.23 -9.88
CA ALA A 340 11.27 1.70 -11.18
C ALA A 340 12.45 1.69 -12.17
N LYS A 341 12.37 0.79 -13.16
CA LYS A 341 13.29 0.70 -14.29
C LYS A 341 12.49 0.51 -15.57
N ALA A 342 12.57 1.45 -16.49
CA ALA A 342 12.01 1.27 -17.82
C ALA A 342 12.80 0.19 -18.60
N LEU A 343 12.12 -0.59 -19.42
CA LEU A 343 12.78 -1.47 -20.36
C LEU A 343 13.10 -0.72 -21.65
N GLU A 344 14.17 -1.14 -22.31
CA GLU A 344 14.63 -0.51 -23.56
C GLU A 344 13.51 -0.46 -24.62
N GLY A 345 13.42 0.66 -25.32
CA GLY A 345 12.43 0.85 -26.38
C GLY A 345 11.02 1.18 -25.93
N THR A 346 10.74 1.31 -24.63
CA THR A 346 9.37 1.63 -24.14
C THR A 346 8.99 3.08 -24.31
N GLY A 347 9.97 4.01 -24.34
CA GLY A 347 9.80 5.40 -24.77
C GLY A 347 8.94 6.27 -23.83
N PHE A 348 8.92 5.98 -22.52
CA PHE A 348 8.22 6.82 -21.54
C PHE A 348 9.16 7.27 -20.40
N ASP A 349 8.81 8.40 -19.78
CA ASP A 349 9.52 8.95 -18.65
C ASP A 349 8.95 8.36 -17.34
N LEU A 350 9.82 7.68 -16.58
CA LEU A 350 9.47 7.14 -15.26
C LEU A 350 9.09 8.23 -14.26
N ALA A 351 9.55 9.47 -14.42
CA ALA A 351 9.14 10.59 -13.54
C ALA A 351 7.63 10.89 -13.64
N SER A 352 6.97 10.47 -14.73
CA SER A 352 5.52 10.58 -14.90
C SER A 352 4.72 9.42 -14.27
N LEU A 353 5.38 8.42 -13.65
CA LEU A 353 4.72 7.26 -13.05
C LEU A 353 4.04 7.63 -11.74
N ASP A 354 2.72 7.47 -11.67
CA ASP A 354 1.88 7.70 -10.46
C ASP A 354 1.50 6.34 -9.86
N VAL A 355 2.27 5.90 -8.87
CA VAL A 355 2.06 4.65 -8.14
C VAL A 355 1.49 4.96 -6.76
N VAL A 356 0.39 4.34 -6.44
CA VAL A 356 -0.29 4.46 -5.14
C VAL A 356 -0.18 3.16 -4.32
N SER A 357 -0.62 3.20 -3.07
CA SER A 357 -0.56 2.03 -2.18
C SER A 357 -1.32 0.82 -2.74
N ALA A 358 -2.39 1.04 -3.53
CA ALA A 358 -3.14 -0.02 -4.18
C ALA A 358 -2.36 -0.72 -5.32
N ASP A 359 -1.30 -0.15 -5.84
CA ASP A 359 -0.56 -0.71 -6.99
C ASP A 359 0.55 -1.68 -6.58
N GLY A 360 0.90 -1.70 -5.30
CA GLY A 360 1.96 -2.54 -4.77
C GLY A 360 1.46 -3.74 -3.96
N ASP A 361 2.40 -4.38 -3.30
CA ASP A 361 2.20 -5.49 -2.38
C ASP A 361 1.69 -5.04 -0.99
N SER A 362 1.47 -3.74 -0.77
CA SER A 362 1.01 -3.21 0.52
C SER A 362 -0.38 -3.72 0.94
N GLY A 363 -1.18 -4.20 -0.01
CA GLY A 363 -2.54 -4.71 0.25
C GLY A 363 -2.59 -5.94 1.13
N TRP A 364 -1.60 -6.82 1.08
CA TRP A 364 -1.60 -8.03 1.89
C TRP A 364 -0.98 -7.85 3.28
N SER A 365 -0.38 -6.72 3.56
CA SER A 365 0.10 -6.38 4.89
C SER A 365 -0.98 -5.78 5.80
N ASN A 366 -2.20 -5.54 5.30
CA ASN A 366 -3.17 -4.72 5.99
C ASN A 366 -4.09 -5.48 6.93
N ARG A 367 -4.47 -6.72 6.65
CA ARG A 367 -5.29 -7.54 7.58
C ARG A 367 -5.20 -9.01 7.27
N PHE A 368 -4.64 -9.74 8.20
CA PHE A 368 -4.94 -11.14 8.39
C PHE A 368 -5.54 -11.31 9.78
N GLU A 369 -6.85 -11.55 9.81
CA GLU A 369 -7.61 -12.00 10.98
C GLU A 369 -7.16 -11.41 12.33
N ASN A 370 -7.28 -10.12 12.52
CA ASN A 370 -7.66 -9.65 13.83
C ASN A 370 -9.19 -9.70 13.86
N LYS A 371 -9.79 -10.64 14.58
CA LYS A 371 -11.12 -10.50 15.13
C LYS A 371 -11.11 -9.31 16.12
N VAL A 372 -10.97 -8.11 15.62
CA VAL A 372 -11.50 -6.94 16.28
C VAL A 372 -12.97 -7.01 15.97
N ALA A 373 -13.80 -6.93 16.99
CA ALA A 373 -15.26 -6.91 16.88
C ALA A 373 -15.70 -6.14 15.64
N PRO A 374 -16.76 -6.61 14.94
CA PRO A 374 -17.29 -5.89 13.80
C PRO A 374 -17.42 -4.43 14.19
N ILE A 375 -17.08 -3.53 13.25
CA ILE A 375 -17.33 -2.11 13.42
C ILE A 375 -18.84 -2.01 13.65
N SER A 376 -19.24 -1.89 14.90
CA SER A 376 -20.60 -1.54 15.29
C SER A 376 -20.76 -0.05 15.08
N GLY A 377 -20.71 0.34 13.81
CA GLY A 377 -21.29 1.59 13.37
C GLY A 377 -22.74 1.27 13.00
N PRO A 378 -23.70 2.19 13.26
CA PRO A 378 -25.06 1.97 12.82
C PRO A 378 -25.03 1.73 11.30
N ASP A 379 -25.68 0.63 10.87
CA ASP A 379 -26.11 0.34 9.51
C ASP A 379 -25.13 -0.22 8.46
N PHE A 380 -24.11 -1.00 8.84
CA PHE A 380 -23.35 -1.75 7.81
C PHE A 380 -24.05 -3.05 7.36
N ASP A 381 -24.99 -3.60 8.13
CA ASP A 381 -25.67 -4.87 7.82
C ASP A 381 -26.89 -4.72 6.88
N GLU A 382 -27.41 -3.52 6.63
CA GLU A 382 -28.56 -3.31 5.72
C GLU A 382 -28.20 -3.10 4.25
N ALA A 383 -26.93 -2.78 3.93
CA ALA A 383 -26.51 -2.52 2.56
C ALA A 383 -26.03 -3.76 1.78
N VAL A 384 -26.07 -4.95 2.42
CA VAL A 384 -25.60 -6.23 1.82
C VAL A 384 -26.74 -7.26 1.69
N ARG A 385 -27.99 -6.84 1.83
CA ARG A 385 -29.14 -7.67 1.46
C ARG A 385 -29.79 -7.21 0.18
#